data_0545972abbe989d1b8e3f790bd12f640
#
_entry.id   0545972abbe989d1b8e3f790bd12f640
#
_cell.length_a   1.000
_cell.length_b   1.000
_cell.length_c   1.000
_cell.angle_alpha   90.00
_cell.angle_beta   90.00
_cell.angle_gamma   90.00
#
_symmetry.space_group_name_H-M   'P 1'
#
loop_
_entity.id
_entity.type
_entity.pdbx_description
1 polymer ?
#
loop_
_entity_poly.entity_id
_entity_poly.type
_entity_poly.pdbx_seq_one_letter_code
_entity_poly.pdbx_strand_id
1 'polypeptide(L)'
;AIYELFNDRSPIDMLTVVEKMKQKATLAEVGGPAKLAALTQKVGTGANVEYYVRILQQKAIQRNLIEASYGILKDAFDPSVTVDDLVTSAQDSVYNAISGNLKNPYKHVSELINFSMDRIERSQHSTGITGVHSGFHKIDQFTMGWQPGNLIILGARPSVGKTAFALNLARNAAVEFNEPVAFFSLEMTSMELIDRLIATESGISSDKLKGKLKLLPDEWQVLEQSVGKIVKAPLYIDETPGITLTEFTAKAKRLVREKGVKIIFV
;
A
#
# COMPACT_ATOMS: atom_id res chain seq x y z
N ALA A 1 37.62 5.57 8.66
CA ALA A 1 38.37 4.35 8.96
C ALA A 1 37.52 3.08 8.91
N ILE A 2 36.47 2.92 9.78
CA ILE A 2 35.64 1.70 9.82
C ILE A 2 34.93 1.46 8.48
N TYR A 3 34.30 2.47 7.89
CA TYR A 3 33.59 2.37 6.62
C TYR A 3 34.52 2.00 5.45
N GLU A 4 35.75 2.46 5.47
CA GLU A 4 36.74 2.11 4.45
C GLU A 4 37.25 0.67 4.59
N LEU A 5 37.54 0.25 5.82
CA LEU A 5 37.86 -1.15 6.09
C LEU A 5 36.73 -2.10 5.64
N PHE A 6 35.49 -1.68 5.85
CA PHE A 6 34.33 -2.43 5.37
C PHE A 6 34.28 -2.50 3.83
N ASN A 7 34.49 -1.38 3.15
CA ASN A 7 34.52 -1.35 1.68
C ASN A 7 35.69 -2.12 1.10
N ASP A 8 36.85 -2.07 1.79
CA ASP A 8 38.08 -2.80 1.43
C ASP A 8 38.00 -4.30 1.79
N ARG A 9 36.83 -4.76 2.33
CA ARG A 9 36.63 -6.14 2.83
C ARG A 9 37.70 -6.60 3.82
N SER A 10 38.31 -5.67 4.53
CA SER A 10 39.30 -5.94 5.57
C SER A 10 38.65 -6.25 6.90
N PRO A 11 39.28 -7.09 7.75
CA PRO A 11 38.76 -7.34 9.09
C PRO A 11 38.58 -6.03 9.87
N ILE A 12 37.46 -5.90 10.57
CA ILE A 12 37.18 -4.71 11.38
C ILE A 12 37.34 -5.10 12.85
N ASP A 13 38.57 -4.93 13.33
CA ASP A 13 38.93 -5.10 14.71
C ASP A 13 39.65 -3.86 15.25
N MET A 14 39.96 -3.86 16.52
CA MET A 14 40.58 -2.71 17.18
C MET A 14 41.98 -2.38 16.56
N LEU A 15 42.72 -3.40 16.13
CA LEU A 15 44.06 -3.25 15.60
C LEU A 15 44.02 -2.60 14.22
N THR A 16 43.17 -3.11 13.34
CA THR A 16 43.00 -2.60 11.97
C THR A 16 42.44 -1.19 11.95
N VAL A 17 41.45 -0.88 12.85
CA VAL A 17 40.90 0.47 13.01
C VAL A 17 41.94 1.46 13.48
N VAL A 18 42.76 1.11 14.51
CA VAL A 18 43.83 1.95 15.01
C VAL A 18 44.88 2.21 13.93
N GLU A 19 45.28 1.19 13.16
CA GLU A 19 46.25 1.31 12.08
C GLU A 19 45.73 2.22 10.95
N LYS A 20 44.48 2.04 10.52
CA LYS A 20 43.86 2.91 9.50
C LYS A 20 43.74 4.36 9.99
N MET A 21 43.44 4.57 11.28
CA MET A 21 43.38 5.91 11.85
C MET A 21 44.75 6.56 12.01
N LYS A 22 45.81 5.77 12.28
CA LYS A 22 47.22 6.24 12.27
C LYS A 22 47.60 6.70 10.87
N GLN A 23 47.32 5.92 9.85
CA GLN A 23 47.57 6.27 8.44
C GLN A 23 46.93 7.60 8.04
N LYS A 24 45.79 7.93 8.62
CA LYS A 24 45.05 9.16 8.36
C LYS A 24 45.40 10.33 9.31
N ALA A 25 46.30 10.13 10.22
CA ALA A 25 46.66 11.11 11.26
C ALA A 25 45.49 11.57 12.14
N THR A 26 44.36 10.83 12.14
CA THR A 26 43.13 11.18 12.91
C THR A 26 43.08 10.50 14.29
N LEU A 27 44.02 9.64 14.63
CA LEU A 27 44.00 8.88 15.88
C LEU A 27 44.08 9.77 17.13
N ALA A 28 44.86 10.85 17.04
CA ALA A 28 45.00 11.81 18.15
C ALA A 28 43.70 12.60 18.42
N GLU A 29 42.98 12.97 17.38
CA GLU A 29 41.69 13.69 17.47
C GLU A 29 40.61 12.88 18.18
N VAL A 30 40.66 11.56 18.06
CA VAL A 30 39.68 10.65 18.69
C VAL A 30 40.08 10.29 20.12
N GLY A 31 41.25 10.74 20.61
CA GLY A 31 41.73 10.47 21.96
C GLY A 31 42.60 9.24 22.10
N GLY A 32 43.19 8.79 20.98
CA GLY A 32 44.20 7.71 20.93
C GLY A 32 43.65 6.29 21.13
N PRO A 33 44.56 5.28 21.16
CA PRO A 33 44.17 3.87 21.26
C PRO A 33 43.43 3.53 22.57
N ALA A 34 43.75 4.23 23.68
CA ALA A 34 43.10 4.00 24.98
C ALA A 34 41.61 4.35 24.94
N LYS A 35 41.24 5.41 24.20
CA LYS A 35 39.83 5.80 24.05
C LYS A 35 39.09 4.79 23.20
N LEU A 36 39.68 4.26 22.15
CA LEU A 36 39.08 3.21 21.33
C LEU A 36 38.86 1.92 22.13
N ALA A 37 39.84 1.53 22.96
CA ALA A 37 39.73 0.40 23.88
C ALA A 37 38.59 0.58 24.87
N ALA A 38 38.43 1.79 25.45
CA ALA A 38 37.34 2.10 26.34
C ALA A 38 35.97 2.07 25.64
N LEU A 39 35.89 2.40 24.36
CA LEU A 39 34.66 2.28 23.56
C LEU A 39 34.29 0.82 23.28
N THR A 40 35.27 -0.04 22.96
CA THR A 40 35.01 -1.47 22.74
C THR A 40 34.57 -2.19 24.02
N GLN A 41 35.08 -1.77 25.18
CA GLN A 41 34.63 -2.33 26.47
C GLN A 41 33.20 -1.90 26.87
N LYS A 42 32.73 -0.76 26.36
CA LYS A 42 31.34 -0.29 26.58
C LYS A 42 30.30 -1.00 25.71
N VAL A 43 30.72 -1.67 24.66
CA VAL A 43 29.82 -2.43 23.80
C VAL A 43 29.64 -3.81 24.43
N GLY A 44 28.45 -4.06 24.94
CA GLY A 44 28.05 -5.40 25.40
C GLY A 44 28.11 -6.44 24.29
N THR A 45 28.01 -7.68 24.66
CA THR A 45 28.05 -8.85 23.75
C THR A 45 27.16 -8.65 22.54
N GLY A 46 27.56 -9.26 21.40
CA GLY A 46 26.80 -9.20 20.12
C GLY A 46 25.33 -9.64 20.18
N ALA A 47 24.86 -10.16 21.33
CA ALA A 47 23.47 -10.54 21.59
C ALA A 47 22.48 -9.36 21.45
N ASN A 48 22.92 -8.13 21.59
CA ASN A 48 22.05 -6.94 21.55
C ASN A 48 22.23 -6.10 20.27
N VAL A 49 22.91 -6.60 19.24
CA VAL A 49 23.16 -5.87 17.99
C VAL A 49 21.88 -5.41 17.34
N GLU A 50 20.86 -6.26 17.26
CA GLU A 50 19.56 -5.90 16.69
C GLU A 50 18.88 -4.74 17.42
N TYR A 51 18.98 -4.73 18.72
CA TYR A 51 18.44 -3.64 19.55
C TYR A 51 19.15 -2.31 19.26
N TYR A 52 20.48 -2.33 19.17
CA TYR A 52 21.25 -1.13 18.83
C TYR A 52 21.01 -0.65 17.41
N VAL A 53 20.86 -1.59 16.45
CA VAL A 53 20.49 -1.28 15.06
C VAL A 53 19.12 -0.58 15.02
N ARG A 54 18.13 -1.05 15.77
CA ARG A 54 16.82 -0.39 15.85
C ARG A 54 16.91 1.03 16.41
N ILE A 55 17.72 1.25 17.45
CA ILE A 55 17.95 2.60 18.00
C ILE A 55 18.58 3.51 16.94
N LEU A 56 19.59 3.02 16.23
CA LEU A 56 20.26 3.79 15.18
C LEU A 56 19.31 4.12 14.02
N GLN A 57 18.50 3.16 13.59
CA GLN A 57 17.47 3.37 12.57
C GLN A 57 16.45 4.40 13.02
N GLN A 58 15.96 4.31 14.25
CA GLN A 58 15.03 5.27 14.82
C GLN A 58 15.62 6.70 14.82
N LYS A 59 16.88 6.85 15.24
CA LYS A 59 17.58 8.15 15.24
C LYS A 59 17.86 8.66 13.84
N ALA A 60 18.11 7.78 12.87
CA ALA A 60 18.28 8.15 11.48
C ALA A 60 16.96 8.67 10.89
N ILE A 61 15.84 7.96 11.11
CA ILE A 61 14.51 8.41 10.67
C ILE A 61 14.15 9.76 11.30
N GLN A 62 14.42 9.95 12.60
CA GLN A 62 14.19 11.23 13.26
C GLN A 62 14.96 12.38 12.58
N ARG A 63 16.24 12.18 12.26
CA ARG A 63 17.04 13.20 11.54
C ARG A 63 16.52 13.48 10.15
N ASN A 64 16.19 12.44 9.39
CA ASN A 64 15.65 12.59 8.03
C ASN A 64 14.31 13.34 8.05
N LEU A 65 13.45 13.07 9.04
CA LEU A 65 12.18 13.80 9.19
C LEU A 65 12.39 15.27 9.55
N ILE A 66 13.39 15.59 10.40
CA ILE A 66 13.75 16.97 10.72
C ILE A 66 14.22 17.67 9.44
N GLU A 67 15.10 17.06 8.65
CA GLU A 67 15.61 17.62 7.41
C GLU A 67 14.49 17.83 6.39
N ALA A 68 13.61 16.84 6.21
CA ALA A 68 12.44 16.96 5.34
C ALA A 68 11.51 18.11 5.80
N SER A 69 11.30 18.27 7.11
CA SER A 69 10.48 19.36 7.65
C SER A 69 11.07 20.74 7.37
N TYR A 70 12.40 20.90 7.45
CA TYR A 70 13.05 22.15 7.06
C TYR A 70 12.93 22.43 5.56
N GLY A 71 13.03 21.39 4.70
CA GLY A 71 12.79 21.51 3.26
C GLY A 71 11.38 22.01 2.99
N ILE A 72 10.38 21.34 3.55
CA ILE A 72 8.96 21.73 3.41
C ILE A 72 8.70 23.16 3.89
N LEU A 73 9.29 23.53 5.03
CA LEU A 73 9.16 24.89 5.57
C LEU A 73 9.75 25.93 4.62
N LYS A 74 10.91 25.67 4.04
CA LYS A 74 11.56 26.55 3.07
C LYS A 74 10.69 26.72 1.84
N ASP A 75 10.20 25.62 1.26
CA ASP A 75 9.38 25.64 0.04
C ASP A 75 8.03 26.35 0.28
N ALA A 76 7.47 26.23 1.50
CA ALA A 76 6.22 26.89 1.88
C ALA A 76 6.34 28.44 1.96
N PHE A 77 7.55 28.98 2.17
CA PHE A 77 7.82 30.42 2.14
C PHE A 77 8.26 30.91 0.76
N ASP A 78 8.45 30.03 -0.22
CA ASP A 78 8.85 30.40 -1.57
C ASP A 78 7.61 30.74 -2.43
N PRO A 79 7.39 32.00 -2.81
CA PRO A 79 6.21 32.40 -3.60
C PRO A 79 6.22 31.85 -5.04
N SER A 80 7.32 31.26 -5.49
CA SER A 80 7.43 30.62 -6.82
C SER A 80 6.89 29.21 -6.86
N VAL A 81 6.67 28.57 -5.70
CA VAL A 81 6.17 27.20 -5.58
C VAL A 81 4.65 27.23 -5.52
N THR A 82 3.98 26.46 -6.38
CA THR A 82 2.53 26.33 -6.33
C THR A 82 2.10 25.45 -5.15
N VAL A 83 0.86 25.64 -4.67
CA VAL A 83 0.34 24.84 -3.54
C VAL A 83 0.32 23.35 -3.87
N ASP A 84 -0.02 22.99 -5.12
CA ASP A 84 -0.07 21.58 -5.56
C ASP A 84 1.32 20.95 -5.60
N ASP A 85 2.32 21.70 -6.09
CA ASP A 85 3.72 21.26 -6.09
C ASP A 85 4.26 21.14 -4.66
N LEU A 86 3.92 22.07 -3.78
CA LEU A 86 4.31 22.03 -2.38
C LEU A 86 3.75 20.78 -1.67
N VAL A 87 2.47 20.46 -1.87
CA VAL A 87 1.83 19.27 -1.27
C VAL A 87 2.49 18.00 -1.79
N THR A 88 2.75 17.91 -3.09
CA THR A 88 3.41 16.75 -3.70
C THR A 88 4.83 16.57 -3.16
N SER A 89 5.64 17.65 -3.18
CA SER A 89 7.02 17.64 -2.66
C SER A 89 7.08 17.29 -1.17
N ALA A 90 6.14 17.79 -0.37
CA ALA A 90 6.06 17.48 1.05
C ALA A 90 5.75 16.01 1.30
N GLN A 91 4.79 15.43 0.56
CA GLN A 91 4.46 14.01 0.67
C GLN A 91 5.67 13.13 0.30
N ASP A 92 6.34 13.43 -0.80
CA ASP A 92 7.52 12.70 -1.26
C ASP A 92 8.68 12.81 -0.26
N SER A 93 8.92 14.00 0.28
CA SER A 93 9.98 14.25 1.27
C SER A 93 9.76 13.44 2.54
N VAL A 94 8.53 13.42 3.08
CA VAL A 94 8.17 12.64 4.26
C VAL A 94 8.25 11.14 3.95
N TYR A 95 7.74 10.70 2.80
CA TYR A 95 7.82 9.31 2.39
C TYR A 95 9.28 8.84 2.28
N ASN A 96 10.14 9.62 1.63
CA ASN A 96 11.55 9.30 1.46
C ASN A 96 12.32 9.32 2.78
N ALA A 97 11.98 10.22 3.71
CA ALA A 97 12.58 10.29 5.04
C ALA A 97 12.35 8.99 5.85
N ILE A 98 11.18 8.36 5.67
CA ILE A 98 10.81 7.11 6.32
C ILE A 98 11.34 5.91 5.53
N SER A 99 11.19 5.92 4.20
CA SER A 99 11.47 4.79 3.30
C SER A 99 12.96 4.63 2.99
N GLY A 100 13.78 5.65 3.16
CA GLY A 100 15.22 5.61 2.87
C GLY A 100 15.99 4.55 3.66
N ASN A 101 15.44 4.07 4.78
CA ASN A 101 15.96 2.94 5.54
C ASN A 101 15.21 1.61 5.28
N LEU A 102 14.15 1.65 4.45
CA LEU A 102 13.32 0.51 4.08
C LEU A 102 13.58 0.05 2.64
N LYS A 103 14.74 0.36 2.06
CA LYS A 103 15.17 -0.34 0.84
C LYS A 103 15.22 -1.82 1.21
N ASN A 104 14.17 -2.55 0.79
CA ASN A 104 14.13 -3.99 0.94
C ASN A 104 15.46 -4.54 0.42
N PRO A 105 16.32 -5.09 1.28
CA PRO A 105 17.54 -5.70 0.79
C PRO A 105 17.10 -6.82 -0.16
N TYR A 106 17.83 -6.98 -1.28
CA TYR A 106 17.70 -8.17 -2.10
C TYR A 106 17.76 -9.39 -1.17
N LYS A 107 16.74 -10.22 -1.22
CA LYS A 107 16.67 -11.45 -0.43
C LYS A 107 17.31 -12.57 -1.23
N HIS A 108 18.10 -13.39 -0.58
CA HIS A 108 18.63 -14.59 -1.21
C HIS A 108 17.47 -15.56 -1.51
N VAL A 109 17.55 -16.27 -2.65
CA VAL A 109 16.50 -17.19 -3.10
C VAL A 109 16.11 -18.22 -2.01
N SER A 110 17.07 -18.67 -1.19
CA SER A 110 16.78 -19.61 -0.10
C SER A 110 15.74 -19.09 0.91
N GLU A 111 15.75 -17.78 1.22
CA GLU A 111 14.75 -17.18 2.12
C GLU A 111 13.37 -17.12 1.45
N LEU A 112 13.35 -16.85 0.14
CA LEU A 112 12.11 -16.79 -0.63
C LEU A 112 11.51 -18.18 -0.86
N ILE A 113 12.34 -19.21 -0.99
CA ILE A 113 11.88 -20.61 -1.13
C ILE A 113 11.11 -21.06 0.12
N ASN A 114 11.60 -20.79 1.32
CA ASN A 114 10.90 -21.13 2.55
C ASN A 114 9.51 -20.47 2.60
N PHE A 115 9.43 -19.19 2.28
CA PHE A 115 8.16 -18.47 2.16
C PHE A 115 7.22 -19.07 1.11
N SER A 116 7.79 -19.50 -0.02
CA SER A 116 7.01 -20.13 -1.10
C SER A 116 6.49 -21.51 -0.69
N MET A 117 7.30 -22.30 0.00
CA MET A 117 6.91 -23.63 0.51
C MET A 117 5.77 -23.50 1.53
N ASP A 118 5.88 -22.61 2.50
CA ASP A 118 4.80 -22.32 3.47
C ASP A 118 3.49 -21.89 2.77
N ARG A 119 3.60 -21.10 1.70
CA ARG A 119 2.43 -20.69 0.92
C ARG A 119 1.80 -21.86 0.16
N ILE A 120 2.61 -22.72 -0.44
CA ILE A 120 2.15 -23.91 -1.15
C ILE A 120 1.47 -24.86 -0.19
N GLU A 121 2.06 -25.11 0.98
CA GLU A 121 1.50 -25.97 2.02
C GLU A 121 0.14 -25.46 2.50
N ARG A 122 0.03 -24.17 2.81
CA ARG A 122 -1.25 -23.53 3.16
C ARG A 122 -2.29 -23.64 2.04
N SER A 123 -1.89 -23.49 0.78
CA SER A 123 -2.80 -23.59 -0.36
C SER A 123 -3.30 -25.00 -0.61
N GLN A 124 -2.51 -26.03 -0.29
CA GLN A 124 -2.95 -27.44 -0.38
C GLN A 124 -3.99 -27.82 0.70
N HIS A 125 -3.94 -27.14 1.84
CA HIS A 125 -4.91 -27.34 2.92
C HIS A 125 -6.17 -26.45 2.79
N SER A 126 -6.13 -25.43 1.91
CA SER A 126 -7.28 -24.57 1.60
C SER A 126 -7.97 -25.07 0.33
N THR A 127 -9.18 -25.57 0.46
CA THR A 127 -10.01 -26.00 -0.68
C THR A 127 -10.73 -24.85 -1.37
N GLY A 128 -10.27 -23.61 -1.18
CA GLY A 128 -10.94 -22.39 -1.61
C GLY A 128 -10.07 -21.43 -2.44
N ILE A 129 -10.71 -20.38 -2.90
CA ILE A 129 -10.10 -19.25 -3.61
C ILE A 129 -9.19 -18.50 -2.63
N THR A 130 -7.94 -18.26 -3.04
CA THR A 130 -6.91 -17.62 -2.19
C THR A 130 -6.89 -16.09 -2.29
N GLY A 131 -7.42 -15.55 -3.39
CA GLY A 131 -7.54 -14.13 -3.66
C GLY A 131 -8.96 -13.59 -3.38
N VAL A 132 -9.20 -12.32 -3.76
CA VAL A 132 -10.54 -11.71 -3.73
C VAL A 132 -11.42 -12.35 -4.80
N HIS A 133 -12.61 -12.77 -4.42
CA HIS A 133 -13.56 -13.43 -5.31
C HIS A 133 -14.06 -12.48 -6.41
N SER A 134 -14.13 -12.97 -7.65
CA SER A 134 -14.79 -12.25 -8.73
C SER A 134 -16.32 -12.45 -8.70
N GLY A 135 -16.78 -13.53 -8.09
CA GLY A 135 -18.17 -13.99 -8.14
C GLY A 135 -18.55 -14.68 -9.45
N PHE A 136 -17.60 -14.85 -10.36
CA PHE A 136 -17.78 -15.63 -11.60
C PHE A 136 -16.97 -16.92 -11.51
N HIS A 137 -17.65 -18.03 -11.34
CA HIS A 137 -17.04 -19.34 -11.09
C HIS A 137 -15.88 -19.67 -12.05
N LYS A 138 -16.06 -19.44 -13.35
CA LYS A 138 -15.01 -19.72 -14.33
C LYS A 138 -13.79 -18.82 -14.18
N ILE A 139 -14.00 -17.54 -13.87
CA ILE A 139 -12.89 -16.60 -13.63
C ILE A 139 -12.14 -17.03 -12.38
N ASP A 140 -12.86 -17.29 -11.30
CA ASP A 140 -12.28 -17.69 -10.04
C ASP A 140 -11.55 -19.04 -10.13
N GLN A 141 -12.04 -19.96 -10.94
CA GLN A 141 -11.37 -21.23 -11.20
C GLN A 141 -10.01 -21.05 -11.91
N PHE A 142 -9.92 -20.09 -12.84
CA PHE A 142 -8.66 -19.83 -13.55
C PHE A 142 -7.68 -18.98 -12.77
N THR A 143 -8.17 -18.00 -12.01
CA THR A 143 -7.33 -16.99 -11.32
C THR A 143 -7.06 -17.34 -9.86
N MET A 144 -7.83 -18.26 -9.27
CA MET A 144 -7.91 -18.49 -7.83
C MET A 144 -8.30 -17.22 -7.05
N GLY A 145 -9.10 -16.35 -7.69
CA GLY A 145 -9.42 -15.01 -7.23
C GLY A 145 -8.33 -13.97 -7.55
N TRP A 146 -8.64 -12.70 -7.34
CA TRP A 146 -7.72 -11.59 -7.59
C TRP A 146 -6.63 -11.56 -6.50
N GLN A 147 -5.38 -11.82 -6.91
CA GLN A 147 -4.27 -11.91 -5.96
C GLN A 147 -3.74 -10.53 -5.57
N PRO A 148 -3.27 -10.34 -4.31
CA PRO A 148 -2.65 -9.10 -3.87
C PRO A 148 -1.46 -8.71 -4.76
N GLY A 149 -1.36 -7.43 -5.10
CA GLY A 149 -0.27 -6.88 -5.91
C GLY A 149 -0.47 -7.01 -7.42
N ASN A 150 -1.56 -7.65 -7.89
CA ASN A 150 -1.85 -7.74 -9.30
C ASN A 150 -2.50 -6.44 -9.82
N LEU A 151 -2.08 -6.03 -11.03
CA LEU A 151 -2.78 -5.05 -11.85
C LEU A 151 -3.62 -5.80 -12.88
N ILE A 152 -4.94 -5.59 -12.84
CA ILE A 152 -5.89 -6.24 -13.73
C ILE A 152 -6.44 -5.18 -14.69
N ILE A 153 -6.28 -5.42 -15.99
CA ILE A 153 -6.74 -4.50 -17.03
C ILE A 153 -7.96 -5.11 -17.74
N LEU A 154 -9.10 -4.43 -17.63
CA LEU A 154 -10.33 -4.77 -18.31
C LEU A 154 -10.49 -3.91 -19.57
N GLY A 155 -10.22 -4.49 -20.74
CA GLY A 155 -10.39 -3.85 -22.05
C GLY A 155 -11.73 -4.22 -22.71
N ALA A 156 -12.46 -3.22 -23.19
CA ALA A 156 -13.66 -3.42 -24.00
C ALA A 156 -13.87 -2.24 -24.96
N ARG A 157 -14.58 -2.49 -26.06
CA ARG A 157 -15.04 -1.39 -26.93
C ARG A 157 -16.08 -0.51 -26.20
N PRO A 158 -16.22 0.76 -26.58
CA PRO A 158 -17.27 1.59 -26.02
C PRO A 158 -18.65 0.91 -26.08
N SER A 159 -19.47 1.12 -25.07
CA SER A 159 -20.85 0.62 -24.96
C SER A 159 -21.02 -0.91 -24.88
N VAL A 160 -19.96 -1.71 -24.77
CA VAL A 160 -20.04 -3.18 -24.59
C VAL A 160 -20.32 -3.59 -23.14
N GLY A 161 -20.26 -2.65 -22.19
CA GLY A 161 -20.57 -2.92 -20.80
C GLY A 161 -19.38 -3.06 -19.86
N LYS A 162 -18.20 -2.46 -20.18
CA LYS A 162 -17.00 -2.46 -19.32
C LYS A 162 -17.32 -2.07 -17.88
N THR A 163 -17.92 -0.90 -17.68
CA THR A 163 -18.27 -0.37 -16.35
C THR A 163 -19.31 -1.24 -15.65
N ALA A 164 -20.29 -1.77 -16.39
CA ALA A 164 -21.30 -2.66 -15.83
C ALA A 164 -20.65 -3.96 -15.31
N PHE A 165 -19.70 -4.53 -16.06
CA PHE A 165 -18.99 -5.71 -15.62
C PHE A 165 -18.07 -5.45 -14.42
N ALA A 166 -17.32 -4.33 -14.43
CA ALA A 166 -16.50 -3.92 -13.30
C ALA A 166 -17.35 -3.69 -12.03
N LEU A 167 -18.53 -3.08 -12.19
CA LEU A 167 -19.45 -2.84 -11.07
C LEU A 167 -20.04 -4.17 -10.53
N ASN A 168 -20.31 -5.13 -11.39
CA ASN A 168 -20.72 -6.48 -10.98
C ASN A 168 -19.62 -7.22 -10.20
N LEU A 169 -18.37 -7.11 -10.65
CA LEU A 169 -17.23 -7.66 -9.90
C LEU A 169 -17.12 -7.02 -8.51
N ALA A 170 -17.23 -5.69 -8.43
CA ALA A 170 -17.19 -4.95 -7.18
C ALA A 170 -18.38 -5.34 -6.25
N ARG A 171 -19.59 -5.44 -6.80
CA ARG A 171 -20.79 -5.88 -6.10
C ARG A 171 -20.62 -7.32 -5.59
N ASN A 172 -20.19 -8.25 -6.43
CA ASN A 172 -20.01 -9.63 -6.01
C ASN A 172 -19.01 -9.72 -4.85
N ALA A 173 -17.83 -9.10 -4.97
CA ALA A 173 -16.86 -9.10 -3.91
C ALA A 173 -17.39 -8.51 -2.61
N ALA A 174 -18.08 -7.36 -2.67
CA ALA A 174 -18.54 -6.66 -1.48
C ALA A 174 -19.83 -7.25 -0.88
N VAL A 175 -20.82 -7.59 -1.70
CA VAL A 175 -22.14 -8.02 -1.23
C VAL A 175 -22.19 -9.52 -0.93
N GLU A 176 -21.62 -10.36 -1.81
CA GLU A 176 -21.68 -11.81 -1.66
C GLU A 176 -20.58 -12.36 -0.75
N PHE A 177 -19.36 -11.80 -0.88
CA PHE A 177 -18.19 -12.30 -0.16
C PHE A 177 -17.75 -11.40 1.00
N ASN A 178 -18.46 -10.27 1.22
CA ASN A 178 -18.12 -9.31 2.28
C ASN A 178 -16.67 -8.83 2.26
N GLU A 179 -16.08 -8.74 1.07
CA GLU A 179 -14.72 -8.24 0.87
C GLU A 179 -14.74 -6.72 0.71
N PRO A 180 -13.89 -5.96 1.45
CA PRO A 180 -13.85 -4.51 1.31
C PRO A 180 -13.32 -4.06 -0.05
N VAL A 181 -14.14 -3.29 -0.77
CA VAL A 181 -13.90 -2.83 -2.14
C VAL A 181 -13.95 -1.30 -2.21
N ALA A 182 -13.05 -0.70 -2.99
CA ALA A 182 -13.14 0.69 -3.38
C ALA A 182 -13.39 0.82 -4.89
N PHE A 183 -14.27 1.73 -5.27
CA PHE A 183 -14.59 2.02 -6.67
C PHE A 183 -14.42 3.52 -6.92
N PHE A 184 -13.42 3.89 -7.72
CA PHE A 184 -13.18 5.25 -8.19
C PHE A 184 -13.83 5.44 -9.54
N SER A 185 -14.85 6.27 -9.62
CA SER A 185 -15.54 6.56 -10.86
C SER A 185 -15.06 7.87 -11.47
N LEU A 186 -14.50 7.80 -12.66
CA LEU A 186 -14.01 8.96 -13.40
C LEU A 186 -15.02 9.48 -14.46
N GLU A 187 -16.00 8.65 -14.83
CA GLU A 187 -16.94 8.96 -15.92
C GLU A 187 -18.39 9.11 -15.42
N MET A 188 -18.74 8.43 -14.33
CA MET A 188 -20.14 8.33 -13.85
C MET A 188 -20.27 8.89 -12.44
N THR A 189 -21.44 9.45 -12.13
CA THR A 189 -21.77 9.91 -10.78
C THR A 189 -22.02 8.72 -9.83
N SER A 190 -21.80 8.95 -8.53
CA SER A 190 -22.11 7.94 -7.49
C SER A 190 -23.54 7.48 -7.55
N MET A 191 -24.46 8.40 -7.84
CA MET A 191 -25.90 8.07 -7.94
C MET A 191 -26.19 7.13 -9.11
N GLU A 192 -25.59 7.35 -10.28
CA GLU A 192 -25.75 6.44 -11.42
C GLU A 192 -25.19 5.04 -11.15
N LEU A 193 -24.08 4.95 -10.41
CA LEU A 193 -23.51 3.67 -9.99
C LEU A 193 -24.42 2.95 -9.00
N ILE A 194 -24.96 3.68 -8.02
CA ILE A 194 -25.90 3.12 -7.04
C ILE A 194 -27.20 2.66 -7.71
N ASP A 195 -27.75 3.44 -8.65
CA ASP A 195 -28.93 3.03 -9.41
C ASP A 195 -28.70 1.72 -10.18
N ARG A 196 -27.51 1.56 -10.77
CA ARG A 196 -27.12 0.32 -11.44
C ARG A 196 -26.93 -0.85 -10.48
N LEU A 197 -26.33 -0.59 -9.31
CA LEU A 197 -26.18 -1.60 -8.26
C LEU A 197 -27.54 -2.10 -7.77
N ILE A 198 -28.47 -1.18 -7.51
CA ILE A 198 -29.82 -1.49 -7.08
C ILE A 198 -30.56 -2.28 -8.17
N ALA A 199 -30.47 -1.86 -9.43
CA ALA A 199 -31.07 -2.58 -10.54
C ALA A 199 -30.52 -4.00 -10.68
N THR A 200 -29.21 -4.16 -10.52
CA THR A 200 -28.54 -5.46 -10.61
C THR A 200 -28.92 -6.38 -9.45
N GLU A 201 -28.93 -5.86 -8.21
CA GLU A 201 -29.23 -6.65 -7.02
C GLU A 201 -30.70 -7.03 -6.92
N SER A 202 -31.61 -6.11 -7.31
CA SER A 202 -33.04 -6.34 -7.25
C SER A 202 -33.60 -7.08 -8.47
N GLY A 203 -32.89 -7.07 -9.59
CA GLY A 203 -33.42 -7.56 -10.89
C GLY A 203 -34.51 -6.67 -11.48
N ILE A 204 -34.80 -5.51 -10.87
CA ILE A 204 -35.83 -4.57 -11.33
C ILE A 204 -35.27 -3.73 -12.47
N SER A 205 -36.02 -3.59 -13.55
CA SER A 205 -35.59 -2.80 -14.69
C SER A 205 -35.31 -1.35 -14.36
N SER A 206 -34.26 -0.76 -14.96
CA SER A 206 -33.91 0.64 -14.76
C SER A 206 -35.03 1.62 -15.11
N ASP A 207 -35.94 1.27 -16.03
CA ASP A 207 -37.07 2.11 -16.38
C ASP A 207 -38.12 2.19 -15.26
N LYS A 208 -38.28 1.12 -14.47
CA LYS A 208 -39.12 1.14 -13.25
C LYS A 208 -38.45 1.96 -12.15
N LEU A 209 -37.17 1.78 -11.93
CA LEU A 209 -36.41 2.54 -10.92
C LEU A 209 -36.39 4.05 -11.24
N LYS A 210 -36.33 4.41 -12.51
CA LYS A 210 -36.41 5.82 -12.98
C LYS A 210 -37.82 6.40 -13.03
N GLY A 211 -38.83 5.65 -12.58
CA GLY A 211 -40.21 6.11 -12.49
C GLY A 211 -40.99 6.16 -13.83
N LYS A 212 -40.41 5.62 -14.91
CA LYS A 212 -41.15 5.51 -16.20
C LYS A 212 -42.30 4.49 -16.10
N LEU A 213 -42.14 3.47 -15.30
CA LEU A 213 -43.14 2.44 -15.03
C LEU A 213 -43.35 2.34 -13.50
N LYS A 214 -44.55 2.08 -13.05
CA LYS A 214 -44.85 1.91 -11.62
C LYS A 214 -44.28 0.58 -11.10
N LEU A 215 -43.73 0.61 -9.90
CA LEU A 215 -43.36 -0.57 -9.15
C LEU A 215 -44.59 -1.26 -8.58
N LEU A 216 -44.62 -2.57 -8.64
CA LEU A 216 -45.65 -3.39 -7.98
C LEU A 216 -45.33 -3.50 -6.48
N PRO A 217 -46.35 -3.78 -5.62
CA PRO A 217 -46.12 -3.96 -4.19
C PRO A 217 -45.02 -4.99 -3.86
N ASP A 218 -45.01 -6.11 -4.56
CA ASP A 218 -44.04 -7.17 -4.35
C ASP A 218 -42.59 -6.71 -4.75
N GLU A 219 -42.52 -5.87 -5.78
CA GLU A 219 -41.24 -5.30 -6.22
C GLU A 219 -40.65 -4.32 -5.19
N TRP A 220 -41.48 -3.64 -4.44
CA TRP A 220 -41.03 -2.79 -3.33
C TRP A 220 -40.37 -3.61 -2.22
N GLN A 221 -40.88 -4.77 -1.87
CA GLN A 221 -40.26 -5.65 -0.88
C GLN A 221 -38.91 -6.16 -1.37
N VAL A 222 -38.81 -6.57 -2.64
CA VAL A 222 -37.55 -7.00 -3.25
C VAL A 222 -36.52 -5.86 -3.25
N LEU A 223 -36.96 -4.64 -3.57
CA LEU A 223 -36.13 -3.45 -3.56
C LEU A 223 -35.58 -3.15 -2.17
N GLU A 224 -36.39 -3.16 -1.13
CA GLU A 224 -35.98 -2.93 0.25
C GLU A 224 -34.96 -3.98 0.72
N GLN A 225 -35.19 -5.26 0.41
CA GLN A 225 -34.26 -6.33 0.74
C GLN A 225 -32.92 -6.15 0.04
N SER A 226 -32.93 -5.79 -1.25
CA SER A 226 -31.75 -5.58 -2.07
C SER A 226 -30.94 -4.38 -1.59
N VAL A 227 -31.61 -3.26 -1.30
CA VAL A 227 -30.97 -2.07 -0.71
C VAL A 227 -30.38 -2.41 0.65
N GLY A 228 -31.09 -3.20 1.47
CA GLY A 228 -30.59 -3.65 2.77
C GLY A 228 -29.29 -4.46 2.70
N LYS A 229 -29.07 -5.24 1.62
CA LYS A 229 -27.82 -5.96 1.39
C LYS A 229 -26.69 -4.99 0.98
N ILE A 230 -26.97 -4.09 0.03
CA ILE A 230 -25.99 -3.11 -0.46
C ILE A 230 -25.50 -2.20 0.67
N VAL A 231 -26.39 -1.72 1.52
CA VAL A 231 -26.05 -0.83 2.66
C VAL A 231 -25.10 -1.50 3.66
N LYS A 232 -25.19 -2.81 3.83
CA LYS A 232 -24.32 -3.57 4.73
C LYS A 232 -22.98 -3.94 4.10
N ALA A 233 -22.88 -3.88 2.77
CA ALA A 233 -21.67 -4.28 2.06
C ALA A 233 -20.54 -3.26 2.24
N PRO A 234 -19.29 -3.71 2.42
CA PRO A 234 -18.13 -2.83 2.56
C PRO A 234 -17.64 -2.29 1.19
N LEU A 235 -18.52 -1.58 0.49
CA LEU A 235 -18.27 -0.95 -0.81
C LEU A 235 -18.12 0.56 -0.65
N TYR A 236 -17.00 1.11 -1.04
CA TYR A 236 -16.67 2.54 -0.95
C TYR A 236 -16.56 3.12 -2.35
N ILE A 237 -17.34 4.16 -2.64
CA ILE A 237 -17.37 4.83 -3.95
C ILE A 237 -16.78 6.24 -3.83
N ASP A 238 -15.89 6.59 -4.74
CA ASP A 238 -15.33 7.94 -4.90
C ASP A 238 -15.61 8.42 -6.32
N GLU A 239 -16.20 9.59 -6.47
CA GLU A 239 -16.56 10.20 -7.77
C GLU A 239 -15.81 11.51 -8.03
N THR A 240 -14.61 11.67 -7.46
CA THR A 240 -13.84 12.89 -7.64
C THR A 240 -13.49 13.09 -9.13
N PRO A 241 -14.06 14.08 -9.80
CA PRO A 241 -13.78 14.32 -11.22
C PRO A 241 -12.36 14.85 -11.39
N GLY A 242 -11.64 14.33 -12.39
CA GLY A 242 -10.28 14.80 -12.68
C GLY A 242 -9.27 14.55 -11.57
N ILE A 243 -9.49 13.52 -10.76
CA ILE A 243 -8.59 13.15 -9.66
C ILE A 243 -7.14 13.02 -10.15
N THR A 244 -6.22 13.69 -9.49
CA THR A 244 -4.79 13.55 -9.77
C THR A 244 -4.25 12.22 -9.27
N LEU A 245 -3.13 11.73 -9.85
CA LEU A 245 -2.49 10.49 -9.40
C LEU A 245 -2.08 10.55 -7.93
N THR A 246 -1.64 11.71 -7.46
CA THR A 246 -1.26 11.95 -6.07
C THR A 246 -2.46 11.82 -5.13
N GLU A 247 -3.56 12.48 -5.47
CA GLU A 247 -4.79 12.42 -4.69
C GLU A 247 -5.39 11.00 -4.69
N PHE A 248 -5.45 10.36 -5.86
CA PHE A 248 -5.86 8.97 -5.98
C PHE A 248 -5.03 8.06 -5.05
N THR A 249 -3.70 8.21 -5.12
CA THR A 249 -2.79 7.39 -4.31
C THR A 249 -3.00 7.62 -2.81
N ALA A 250 -3.21 8.88 -2.40
CA ALA A 250 -3.47 9.22 -1.00
C ALA A 250 -4.80 8.61 -0.50
N LYS A 251 -5.88 8.76 -1.27
CA LYS A 251 -7.20 8.19 -0.96
C LYS A 251 -7.16 6.66 -0.94
N ALA A 252 -6.53 6.04 -1.93
CA ALA A 252 -6.39 4.59 -2.02
C ALA A 252 -5.62 4.02 -0.81
N LYS A 253 -4.46 4.60 -0.46
CA LYS A 253 -3.69 4.21 0.73
C LYS A 253 -4.49 4.38 2.02
N ARG A 254 -5.26 5.44 2.14
CA ARG A 254 -6.14 5.69 3.28
C ARG A 254 -7.23 4.63 3.40
N LEU A 255 -7.91 4.30 2.30
CA LEU A 255 -8.96 3.28 2.27
C LEU A 255 -8.41 1.90 2.63
N VAL A 256 -7.24 1.53 2.11
CA VAL A 256 -6.57 0.27 2.47
C VAL A 256 -6.25 0.24 3.97
N ARG A 257 -5.69 1.32 4.53
CA ARG A 257 -5.29 1.37 5.94
C ARG A 257 -6.46 1.42 6.91
N GLU A 258 -7.49 2.24 6.61
CA GLU A 258 -8.60 2.51 7.55
C GLU A 258 -9.76 1.52 7.38
N LYS A 259 -9.99 1.05 6.16
CA LYS A 259 -11.13 0.20 5.81
C LYS A 259 -10.74 -1.21 5.41
N GLY A 260 -9.44 -1.51 5.31
CA GLY A 260 -8.94 -2.82 4.92
C GLY A 260 -9.27 -3.19 3.47
N VAL A 261 -9.42 -2.20 2.57
CA VAL A 261 -9.78 -2.43 1.17
C VAL A 261 -8.78 -3.39 0.52
N LYS A 262 -9.30 -4.43 -0.11
CA LYS A 262 -8.52 -5.50 -0.75
C LYS A 262 -8.40 -5.36 -2.26
N ILE A 263 -9.39 -4.74 -2.89
CA ILE A 263 -9.41 -4.49 -4.34
C ILE A 263 -9.91 -3.07 -4.63
N ILE A 264 -9.28 -2.42 -5.59
CA ILE A 264 -9.62 -1.07 -6.03
C ILE A 264 -9.95 -1.11 -7.52
N PHE A 265 -11.12 -0.62 -7.88
CA PHE A 265 -11.55 -0.39 -9.26
C PHE A 265 -11.38 1.09 -9.61
N VAL A 266 -10.92 1.37 -10.85
CA VAL A 266 -10.72 2.73 -11.38
C VAL A 266 -11.31 2.82 -12.78
#